data_0ed8cb2403d6e9ef132fadb3d73f26e8
#
_entry.id   0ed8cb2403d6e9ef132fadb3d73f26e8
#
_cell.length_a   1.000
_cell.length_b   1.000
_cell.length_c   1.000
_cell.angle_alpha   90.00
_cell.angle_beta   90.00
_cell.angle_gamma   90.00
#
_symmetry.space_group_name_H-M   'P 1'
#
loop_
_entity.id
_entity.type
_entity.pdbx_description
1 polymer ?
#
loop_
_entity_poly.entity_id
_entity_poly.type
_entity_poly.pdbx_seq_one_letter_code
_entity_poly.pdbx_strand_id
1 'polypeptide(L)'
;MIDRTGSRRIPVAVIAIGLLYWSGGFLEVTSASDTKTTKSVLEMDSIPRTPERMARGKYLVEGLLQCWGCHSETDFTKRPAGPAPGTKGGGYIFTNEELGLPDENRIVAPNISPDVEYGAGTWKDAVFVRALRRGIGHDGRTLYPLMPYNYFRNLSDEDLASTIVYVRSITPVHVPRPKTVLSDGIKKTLQPLPPLEHVAEPDRSNRLGYGKYLVTAGHCDGCHTPVDDNFNPIPGMEFAGGVPLTGAWGPDPKKVYTVTSLNLTPDPSGISYFDEKMFIHVIRTGKVNARPLANIMPWAFFRNLSDEDLGSIFTFLRSLKPVQHRVDNTELARACKVCRGKHGFGERN
;
A
#
# COMPACT_ATOMS: atom_id res chain seq x y z
N MET A 1 -3.70 -13.06 -31.60
CA MET A 1 -2.84 -13.74 -32.60
C MET A 1 -2.20 -14.93 -31.89
N ILE A 2 -2.40 -16.11 -32.41
CA ILE A 2 -1.84 -17.36 -31.86
C ILE A 2 -0.47 -17.53 -32.50
N ASP A 3 0.57 -17.57 -31.67
CA ASP A 3 1.93 -17.93 -32.11
C ASP A 3 1.96 -19.41 -32.51
N ARG A 4 2.78 -19.74 -33.53
CA ARG A 4 2.89 -21.09 -34.12
C ARG A 4 3.36 -22.19 -33.16
N THR A 5 3.61 -21.88 -31.90
CA THR A 5 4.05 -22.83 -30.84
C THR A 5 2.93 -23.26 -29.91
N GLY A 6 1.69 -22.81 -30.10
CA GLY A 6 0.54 -23.23 -29.28
C GLY A 6 0.56 -22.79 -27.80
N SER A 7 1.52 -21.99 -27.40
CA SER A 7 1.63 -21.46 -26.03
C SER A 7 0.76 -20.22 -25.90
N ARG A 8 -0.36 -20.32 -25.18
CA ARG A 8 -1.10 -19.17 -24.69
C ARG A 8 -0.19 -18.46 -23.69
N ARG A 9 0.36 -17.31 -24.05
CA ARG A 9 0.95 -16.39 -23.09
C ARG A 9 -0.15 -15.99 -22.14
N ILE A 10 -0.07 -16.49 -20.90
CA ILE A 10 -0.93 -16.06 -19.80
C ILE A 10 -0.51 -14.61 -19.52
N PRO A 11 -1.41 -13.62 -19.59
CA PRO A 11 -1.05 -12.27 -19.19
C PRO A 11 -0.61 -12.33 -17.72
N VAL A 12 0.58 -11.86 -17.45
CA VAL A 12 1.07 -11.63 -16.08
C VAL A 12 0.04 -10.71 -15.42
N ALA A 13 -0.56 -11.17 -14.32
CA ALA A 13 -1.60 -10.42 -13.64
C ALA A 13 -1.02 -9.09 -13.17
N VAL A 14 -1.43 -8.04 -13.84
CA VAL A 14 -1.15 -6.65 -13.48
C VAL A 14 -1.74 -6.43 -12.10
N ILE A 15 -0.95 -5.92 -11.15
CA ILE A 15 -1.50 -5.23 -9.99
C ILE A 15 -2.04 -3.87 -10.48
N ALA A 16 -3.06 -3.92 -11.32
CA ALA A 16 -3.93 -2.78 -11.53
C ALA A 16 -4.92 -2.80 -10.37
N ILE A 17 -4.62 -2.03 -9.33
CA ILE A 17 -5.52 -1.78 -8.22
C ILE A 17 -6.78 -1.15 -8.82
N GLY A 18 -7.87 -1.91 -8.83
CA GLY A 18 -9.11 -1.51 -9.46
C GLY A 18 -9.64 -0.20 -8.93
N LEU A 19 -9.82 0.73 -9.85
CA LEU A 19 -10.54 1.98 -9.65
C LEU A 19 -12.04 1.68 -9.76
N LEU A 20 -12.64 1.15 -8.72
CA LEU A 20 -14.09 1.20 -8.64
C LEU A 20 -14.52 1.55 -7.20
N TYR A 21 -15.41 2.50 -7.14
CA TYR A 21 -16.06 3.02 -5.96
C TYR A 21 -16.63 1.89 -5.10
N TRP A 22 -16.04 1.65 -3.95
CA TRP A 22 -16.70 0.89 -2.92
C TRP A 22 -17.70 1.81 -2.21
N SER A 23 -18.94 1.79 -2.68
CA SER A 23 -20.11 2.30 -1.96
C SER A 23 -20.57 1.26 -0.92
N GLY A 24 -19.67 0.73 -0.14
CA GLY A 24 -19.99 -0.05 1.06
C GLY A 24 -20.49 0.89 2.13
N GLY A 25 -21.76 0.77 2.52
CA GLY A 25 -22.44 1.66 3.46
C GLY A 25 -21.65 1.92 4.74
N PHE A 26 -21.09 3.10 4.85
CA PHE A 26 -20.65 3.66 6.11
C PHE A 26 -21.92 4.00 6.90
N LEU A 27 -22.12 3.34 8.03
CA LEU A 27 -23.03 3.85 9.06
C LEU A 27 -22.51 5.24 9.46
N GLU A 28 -23.23 6.27 9.06
CA GLU A 28 -23.02 7.61 9.55
C GLU A 28 -23.23 7.61 11.06
N VAL A 29 -22.15 7.74 11.79
CA VAL A 29 -22.22 8.13 13.20
C VAL A 29 -22.42 9.63 13.23
N THR A 30 -23.67 10.06 13.23
CA THR A 30 -24.03 11.45 13.53
C THR A 30 -23.78 11.74 15.00
N SER A 31 -22.62 12.28 15.30
CA SER A 31 -22.39 12.98 16.58
C SER A 31 -22.54 14.48 16.29
N ALA A 32 -23.70 15.01 16.63
CA ALA A 32 -23.87 16.45 16.71
C ALA A 32 -23.15 16.95 17.97
N SER A 33 -21.99 17.55 17.82
CA SER A 33 -21.40 18.43 18.81
C SER A 33 -21.19 19.78 18.15
N ASP A 34 -21.75 20.84 18.76
CA ASP A 34 -21.47 22.24 18.42
C ASP A 34 -19.97 22.49 18.50
N THR A 35 -19.29 22.41 17.37
CA THR A 35 -17.89 22.76 17.25
C THR A 35 -17.77 23.99 16.38
N LYS A 36 -17.27 25.08 16.96
CA LYS A 36 -16.66 26.19 16.21
C LYS A 36 -15.80 25.55 15.14
N THR A 37 -16.09 25.82 13.88
CA THR A 37 -15.38 25.29 12.71
C THR A 37 -13.94 25.80 12.77
N THR A 38 -13.08 25.10 13.46
CA THR A 38 -11.65 25.38 13.45
C THR A 38 -11.14 24.91 12.09
N LYS A 39 -10.56 25.84 11.32
CA LYS A 39 -9.99 25.56 10.00
C LYS A 39 -9.03 24.37 10.13
N SER A 40 -9.15 23.36 9.23
CA SER A 40 -8.26 22.21 9.22
C SER A 40 -6.80 22.67 9.06
N VAL A 41 -5.86 21.98 9.71
CA VAL A 41 -4.43 22.22 9.53
C VAL A 41 -4.00 22.10 8.06
N LEU A 42 -4.71 21.32 7.27
CA LEU A 42 -4.46 21.13 5.83
C LEU A 42 -4.89 22.30 4.96
N GLU A 43 -5.69 23.21 5.49
CA GLU A 43 -6.15 24.44 4.82
C GLU A 43 -5.24 25.64 5.09
N MET A 44 -4.19 25.48 5.87
CA MET A 44 -3.19 26.50 6.14
C MET A 44 -2.28 26.69 4.92
N ASP A 45 -1.76 27.90 4.71
CA ASP A 45 -0.83 28.18 3.63
C ASP A 45 0.46 27.33 3.74
N SER A 46 0.86 27.01 4.97
CA SER A 46 1.96 26.12 5.30
C SER A 46 1.63 25.34 6.58
N ILE A 47 1.86 24.05 6.56
CA ILE A 47 1.68 23.17 7.72
C ILE A 47 2.81 23.44 8.74
N PRO A 48 2.50 23.82 10.00
CA PRO A 48 3.50 24.06 11.01
C PRO A 48 4.34 22.82 11.32
N ARG A 49 5.66 22.99 11.33
CA ARG A 49 6.62 21.91 11.62
C ARG A 49 6.87 21.83 13.13
N THR A 50 6.11 21.01 13.82
CA THR A 50 6.31 20.76 15.25
C THR A 50 7.11 19.48 15.49
N PRO A 51 7.79 19.33 16.65
CA PRO A 51 8.48 18.09 17.02
C PRO A 51 7.57 16.86 16.98
N GLU A 52 6.31 17.02 17.43
CA GLU A 52 5.30 15.97 17.49
C GLU A 52 4.94 15.49 16.06
N ARG A 53 4.68 16.42 15.13
CA ARG A 53 4.42 16.09 13.71
C ARG A 53 5.62 15.43 13.07
N MET A 54 6.83 15.92 13.37
CA MET A 54 8.07 15.29 12.88
C MET A 54 8.20 13.85 13.34
N ALA A 55 7.99 13.59 14.63
CA ALA A 55 8.06 12.25 15.20
C ALA A 55 6.96 11.35 14.65
N ARG A 56 5.71 11.84 14.62
CA ARG A 56 4.56 11.09 14.09
C ARG A 56 4.72 10.82 12.60
N GLY A 57 5.12 11.81 11.81
CA GLY A 57 5.35 11.68 10.37
C GLY A 57 6.45 10.66 10.06
N LYS A 58 7.56 10.67 10.82
CA LYS A 58 8.61 9.66 10.70
C LYS A 58 8.05 8.26 10.94
N TYR A 59 7.30 8.08 12.02
CA TYR A 59 6.66 6.82 12.38
C TYR A 59 5.73 6.30 11.26
N LEU A 60 4.89 7.17 10.71
CA LEU A 60 3.97 6.83 9.63
C LEU A 60 4.72 6.48 8.33
N VAL A 61 5.60 7.34 7.88
CA VAL A 61 6.27 7.22 6.58
C VAL A 61 7.25 6.05 6.54
N GLU A 62 8.01 5.82 7.62
CA GLU A 62 8.98 4.73 7.72
C GLU A 62 8.37 3.41 8.21
N GLY A 63 7.11 3.44 8.63
CA GLY A 63 6.37 2.28 9.11
C GLY A 63 5.11 2.03 8.29
N LEU A 64 3.99 2.57 8.76
CA LEU A 64 2.66 2.21 8.26
C LEU A 64 2.44 2.48 6.77
N LEU A 65 2.85 3.66 6.29
CA LEU A 65 2.60 4.10 4.92
C LEU A 65 3.65 3.62 3.91
N GLN A 66 4.77 3.08 4.40
CA GLN A 66 5.86 2.50 3.59
C GLN A 66 6.27 3.33 2.36
N CYS A 67 6.27 4.65 2.45
CA CYS A 67 6.50 5.56 1.32
C CYS A 67 7.81 5.25 0.57
N TRP A 68 8.84 4.83 1.31
CA TRP A 68 10.13 4.49 0.74
C TRP A 68 10.17 3.18 -0.03
N GLY A 69 9.14 2.33 0.06
CA GLY A 69 9.00 1.14 -0.76
C GLY A 69 8.80 1.45 -2.25
N CYS A 70 8.20 2.62 -2.54
CA CYS A 70 7.98 3.09 -3.92
C CYS A 70 8.81 4.32 -4.27
N HIS A 71 9.09 5.21 -3.31
CA HIS A 71 9.81 6.45 -3.58
C HIS A 71 11.31 6.38 -3.27
N SER A 72 11.91 5.19 -3.34
CA SER A 72 13.36 4.97 -3.18
C SER A 72 13.80 3.77 -4.02
N GLU A 73 15.07 3.69 -4.35
CA GLU A 73 15.66 2.42 -4.80
C GLU A 73 15.65 1.44 -3.62
N THR A 74 15.35 0.17 -3.88
CA THR A 74 15.32 -0.88 -2.84
C THR A 74 16.51 -1.80 -2.93
N ASP A 75 17.18 -2.04 -1.81
CA ASP A 75 18.28 -3.01 -1.70
C ASP A 75 17.70 -4.39 -1.34
N PHE A 76 17.38 -5.19 -2.35
CA PHE A 76 16.90 -6.56 -2.18
C PHE A 76 17.98 -7.57 -1.80
N THR A 77 19.25 -7.17 -1.78
CA THR A 77 20.36 -8.04 -1.30
C THR A 77 20.33 -8.19 0.20
N LYS A 78 19.64 -7.29 0.90
CA LYS A 78 19.46 -7.31 2.36
C LYS A 78 18.16 -7.95 2.77
N ARG A 79 18.13 -8.43 4.00
CA ARG A 79 16.90 -8.94 4.62
C ARG A 79 16.78 -8.40 6.06
N PRO A 80 15.81 -7.56 6.36
CA PRO A 80 14.76 -7.08 5.45
C PRO A 80 15.30 -6.21 4.31
N ALA A 81 14.67 -6.32 3.15
CA ALA A 81 14.88 -5.38 2.07
C ALA A 81 14.39 -3.99 2.49
N GLY A 82 15.08 -2.95 2.07
CA GLY A 82 14.72 -1.58 2.41
C GLY A 82 15.35 -0.58 1.47
N PRO A 83 15.14 0.73 1.69
CA PRO A 83 15.72 1.76 0.85
C PRO A 83 17.24 1.64 0.77
N ALA A 84 17.78 1.70 -0.43
CA ALA A 84 19.22 1.77 -0.64
C ALA A 84 19.77 3.07 -0.01
N PRO A 85 20.99 3.07 0.55
CA PRO A 85 21.56 4.24 1.19
C PRO A 85 21.55 5.48 0.27
N GLY A 86 21.11 6.62 0.80
CA GLY A 86 21.09 7.89 0.07
C GLY A 86 19.94 8.04 -0.94
N THR A 87 19.01 7.08 -1.05
CA THR A 87 17.95 7.14 -2.06
C THR A 87 16.55 7.44 -1.51
N LYS A 88 16.40 7.60 -0.19
CA LYS A 88 15.09 7.87 0.44
C LYS A 88 14.42 9.10 -0.16
N GLY A 89 13.26 8.91 -0.74
CA GLY A 89 12.46 9.95 -1.38
C GLY A 89 12.90 10.30 -2.81
N GLY A 90 14.01 9.74 -3.33
CA GLY A 90 14.54 10.04 -4.65
C GLY A 90 13.75 9.47 -5.83
N GLY A 91 12.64 8.77 -5.55
CA GLY A 91 11.78 8.18 -6.57
C GLY A 91 12.28 6.84 -7.10
N TYR A 92 11.44 6.20 -7.94
CA TYR A 92 11.71 4.90 -8.56
C TYR A 92 11.03 4.78 -9.92
N ILE A 93 11.64 4.07 -10.85
CA ILE A 93 11.08 3.78 -12.17
C ILE A 93 10.66 2.31 -12.17
N PHE A 94 9.35 2.05 -12.17
CA PHE A 94 8.83 0.69 -12.28
C PHE A 94 8.99 0.19 -13.70
N THR A 95 9.44 -1.05 -13.85
CA THR A 95 9.50 -1.71 -15.14
C THR A 95 8.10 -2.18 -15.56
N ASN A 96 7.86 -2.25 -16.86
CA ASN A 96 6.59 -2.78 -17.38
C ASN A 96 6.41 -4.25 -17.03
N GLU A 97 7.51 -5.00 -16.90
CA GLU A 97 7.51 -6.40 -16.49
C GLU A 97 7.03 -6.55 -15.02
N GLU A 98 7.51 -5.69 -14.09
CA GLU A 98 7.06 -5.66 -12.70
C GLU A 98 5.56 -5.38 -12.58
N LEU A 99 5.02 -4.54 -13.45
CA LEU A 99 3.63 -4.11 -13.41
C LEU A 99 2.73 -4.88 -14.40
N GLY A 100 3.30 -5.72 -15.26
CA GLY A 100 2.56 -6.40 -16.33
C GLY A 100 1.89 -5.43 -17.31
N LEU A 101 2.46 -4.24 -17.50
CA LEU A 101 1.92 -3.23 -18.39
C LEU A 101 2.51 -3.37 -19.81
N PRO A 102 1.76 -2.96 -20.88
CA PRO A 102 2.30 -2.83 -22.23
C PRO A 102 3.48 -1.85 -22.30
N ASP A 103 4.40 -2.07 -23.25
CA ASP A 103 5.68 -1.35 -23.37
C ASP A 103 5.55 0.17 -23.57
N GLU A 104 4.42 0.65 -24.07
CA GLU A 104 4.15 2.08 -24.23
C GLU A 104 3.93 2.83 -22.92
N ASN A 105 3.81 2.11 -21.80
CA ASN A 105 3.61 2.69 -20.49
C ASN A 105 4.92 2.79 -19.71
N ARG A 106 5.02 3.77 -18.85
CA ARG A 106 6.10 3.91 -17.87
C ARG A 106 5.55 4.55 -16.59
N ILE A 107 5.53 3.80 -15.52
CA ILE A 107 5.13 4.31 -14.21
C ILE A 107 6.37 4.76 -13.44
N VAL A 108 6.31 5.97 -12.92
CA VAL A 108 7.41 6.55 -12.15
C VAL A 108 6.86 7.10 -10.83
N ALA A 109 7.37 6.58 -9.72
CA ALA A 109 7.24 7.27 -8.43
C ALA A 109 8.19 8.48 -8.47
N PRO A 110 7.70 9.72 -8.38
CA PRO A 110 8.54 10.89 -8.49
C PRO A 110 9.51 11.00 -7.32
N ASN A 111 10.56 11.81 -7.53
CA ASN A 111 11.40 12.29 -6.44
C ASN A 111 10.57 13.24 -5.57
N ILE A 112 10.25 12.81 -4.34
CA ILE A 112 9.50 13.58 -3.34
C ILE A 112 10.39 14.15 -2.22
N SER A 113 11.72 13.98 -2.34
CA SER A 113 12.66 14.62 -1.43
C SER A 113 12.62 16.14 -1.60
N PRO A 114 13.10 16.93 -0.63
CA PRO A 114 13.10 18.40 -0.72
C PRO A 114 14.19 18.97 -1.65
N ASP A 115 14.64 18.20 -2.64
CA ASP A 115 15.51 18.71 -3.71
C ASP A 115 14.74 19.73 -4.56
N VAL A 116 15.37 20.89 -4.81
CA VAL A 116 14.70 22.03 -5.47
C VAL A 116 14.66 21.90 -6.98
N GLU A 117 15.54 21.10 -7.58
CA GLU A 117 15.64 20.92 -9.03
C GLU A 117 14.86 19.71 -9.51
N TYR A 118 15.06 18.54 -8.89
CA TYR A 118 14.49 17.27 -9.33
C TYR A 118 13.42 16.71 -8.41
N GLY A 119 13.24 17.30 -7.22
CA GLY A 119 12.36 16.83 -6.19
C GLY A 119 11.17 17.74 -5.90
N ALA A 120 10.65 17.60 -4.70
CA ALA A 120 9.48 18.31 -4.21
C ALA A 120 9.83 19.59 -3.42
N GLY A 121 11.07 20.07 -3.48
CA GLY A 121 11.53 21.22 -2.68
C GLY A 121 10.73 22.50 -2.92
N THR A 122 10.25 22.71 -4.14
CA THR A 122 9.44 23.88 -4.53
C THR A 122 7.94 23.67 -4.41
N TRP A 123 7.49 22.45 -4.08
CA TRP A 123 6.05 22.18 -3.99
C TRP A 123 5.45 22.76 -2.72
N LYS A 124 4.25 23.35 -2.84
CA LYS A 124 3.47 23.78 -1.67
C LYS A 124 2.87 22.56 -0.96
N ASP A 125 2.58 22.68 0.33
CA ASP A 125 1.97 21.59 1.11
C ASP A 125 0.63 21.12 0.51
N ALA A 126 -0.16 22.03 -0.02
CA ALA A 126 -1.41 21.74 -0.73
C ALA A 126 -1.24 20.77 -1.93
N VAL A 127 -0.05 20.70 -2.54
CA VAL A 127 0.24 19.72 -3.62
C VAL A 127 0.29 18.31 -3.06
N PHE A 128 0.92 18.11 -1.90
CA PHE A 128 0.94 16.83 -1.22
C PHE A 128 -0.47 16.43 -0.72
N VAL A 129 -1.19 17.38 -0.11
CA VAL A 129 -2.58 17.15 0.32
C VAL A 129 -3.43 16.66 -0.85
N ARG A 130 -3.38 17.35 -1.98
CA ARG A 130 -4.11 16.99 -3.19
C ARG A 130 -3.72 15.61 -3.72
N ALA A 131 -2.43 15.28 -3.72
CA ALA A 131 -1.94 13.98 -4.18
C ALA A 131 -2.43 12.84 -3.28
N LEU A 132 -2.36 13.00 -1.96
CA LEU A 132 -2.74 11.98 -0.98
C LEU A 132 -4.25 11.87 -0.77
N ARG A 133 -5.01 12.97 -0.87
CA ARG A 133 -6.47 12.96 -0.71
C ARG A 133 -7.23 12.60 -1.98
N ARG A 134 -6.71 12.99 -3.15
CA ARG A 134 -7.47 12.95 -4.40
C ARG A 134 -6.76 12.24 -5.54
N GLY A 135 -5.51 11.85 -5.38
CA GLY A 135 -4.72 11.26 -6.46
C GLY A 135 -4.41 12.24 -7.59
N ILE A 136 -4.27 13.55 -7.30
CA ILE A 136 -3.89 14.56 -8.29
C ILE A 136 -2.44 14.95 -8.06
N GLY A 137 -1.56 14.61 -8.99
CA GLY A 137 -0.13 14.86 -8.93
C GLY A 137 0.24 16.35 -8.99
N HIS A 138 1.53 16.64 -8.78
CA HIS A 138 2.08 18.00 -8.82
C HIS A 138 1.86 18.70 -10.16
N ASP A 139 1.85 17.95 -11.24
CA ASP A 139 1.63 18.38 -12.63
C ASP A 139 0.14 18.39 -13.05
N GLY A 140 -0.78 18.16 -12.11
CA GLY A 140 -2.22 18.20 -12.35
C GLY A 140 -2.81 16.91 -12.91
N ARG A 141 -1.99 15.92 -13.30
CA ARG A 141 -2.52 14.64 -13.81
C ARG A 141 -3.15 13.80 -12.68
N THR A 142 -4.09 12.94 -13.02
CA THR A 142 -4.53 11.87 -12.12
C THR A 142 -3.41 10.83 -11.99
N LEU A 143 -3.06 10.50 -10.75
CA LEU A 143 -2.03 9.52 -10.46
C LEU A 143 -2.50 8.11 -10.84
N TYR A 144 -1.57 7.27 -11.30
CA TYR A 144 -1.82 5.84 -11.44
C TYR A 144 -1.97 5.22 -10.05
N PRO A 145 -2.98 4.34 -9.82
CA PRO A 145 -3.35 3.88 -8.46
C PRO A 145 -2.35 2.93 -7.79
N LEU A 146 -1.16 2.72 -8.40
CA LEU A 146 -0.02 2.16 -7.69
C LEU A 146 0.38 3.05 -6.51
N MET A 147 0.21 4.39 -6.64
CA MET A 147 0.18 5.28 -5.48
C MET A 147 -1.15 5.09 -4.76
N PRO A 148 -1.18 4.55 -3.53
CA PRO A 148 -2.42 4.11 -2.88
C PRO A 148 -3.20 5.26 -2.23
N TYR A 149 -3.46 6.33 -3.00
CA TYR A 149 -4.16 7.53 -2.53
C TYR A 149 -5.60 7.25 -2.10
N ASN A 150 -6.25 6.21 -2.63
CA ASN A 150 -7.56 5.74 -2.20
C ASN A 150 -7.58 5.27 -0.74
N TYR A 151 -6.45 4.81 -0.23
CA TYR A 151 -6.24 4.45 1.17
C TYR A 151 -5.77 5.65 1.99
N PHE A 152 -4.76 6.35 1.52
CA PHE A 152 -4.16 7.47 2.22
C PHE A 152 -5.11 8.66 2.41
N ARG A 153 -6.15 8.78 1.57
CA ARG A 153 -7.21 9.78 1.79
C ARG A 153 -7.92 9.64 3.13
N ASN A 154 -7.90 8.45 3.74
CA ASN A 154 -8.55 8.18 5.02
C ASN A 154 -7.65 8.47 6.24
N LEU A 155 -6.42 8.93 6.03
CA LEU A 155 -5.60 9.43 7.14
C LEU A 155 -6.31 10.60 7.82
N SER A 156 -6.23 10.69 9.14
CA SER A 156 -6.65 11.90 9.83
C SER A 156 -5.92 13.13 9.29
N ASP A 157 -6.48 14.30 9.45
CA ASP A 157 -5.83 15.52 8.97
C ASP A 157 -4.46 15.72 9.63
N GLU A 158 -4.34 15.36 10.91
CA GLU A 158 -3.09 15.49 11.65
C GLU A 158 -2.04 14.44 11.22
N ASP A 159 -2.45 13.18 10.94
CA ASP A 159 -1.56 12.16 10.42
C ASP A 159 -1.09 12.50 8.99
N LEU A 160 -1.96 13.07 8.17
CA LEU A 160 -1.59 13.56 6.83
C LEU A 160 -0.62 14.74 6.92
N ALA A 161 -0.91 15.72 7.79
CA ALA A 161 -0.03 16.86 8.04
C ALA A 161 1.34 16.41 8.53
N SER A 162 1.38 15.47 9.49
CA SER A 162 2.60 14.88 10.02
C SER A 162 3.42 14.19 8.94
N THR A 163 2.75 13.43 8.06
CA THR A 163 3.37 12.77 6.90
C THR A 163 4.05 13.78 5.98
N ILE A 164 3.37 14.87 5.64
CA ILE A 164 3.90 15.94 4.76
C ILE A 164 5.10 16.61 5.43
N VAL A 165 4.99 16.98 6.70
CA VAL A 165 6.06 17.64 7.47
C VAL A 165 7.32 16.76 7.46
N TYR A 166 7.19 15.47 7.69
CA TYR A 166 8.34 14.57 7.69
C TYR A 166 8.96 14.40 6.30
N VAL A 167 8.15 14.14 5.27
CA VAL A 167 8.65 13.99 3.89
C VAL A 167 9.42 15.22 3.43
N ARG A 168 8.98 16.41 3.82
CA ARG A 168 9.67 17.67 3.50
C ARG A 168 10.93 17.93 4.33
N SER A 169 11.24 17.10 5.30
CA SER A 169 12.41 17.27 6.21
C SER A 169 13.55 16.29 5.95
N ILE A 170 13.36 15.31 5.07
CA ILE A 170 14.42 14.34 4.75
C ILE A 170 15.55 14.99 3.96
N THR A 171 16.68 14.30 3.87
CA THR A 171 17.82 14.76 3.07
C THR A 171 17.42 14.87 1.60
N PRO A 172 17.71 15.99 0.91
CA PRO A 172 17.49 16.10 -0.52
C PRO A 172 18.25 15.02 -1.31
N VAL A 173 17.60 14.45 -2.31
CA VAL A 173 18.19 13.46 -3.23
C VAL A 173 18.22 14.05 -4.63
N HIS A 174 19.41 14.40 -5.09
CA HIS A 174 19.62 15.10 -6.38
C HIS A 174 19.66 14.10 -7.54
N VAL A 175 18.49 13.52 -7.86
CA VAL A 175 18.32 12.52 -8.93
C VAL A 175 17.14 12.89 -9.81
N PRO A 176 17.35 13.11 -11.13
CA PRO A 176 16.26 13.33 -12.07
C PRO A 176 15.44 12.06 -12.27
N ARG A 177 14.11 12.21 -12.37
CA ARG A 177 13.20 11.13 -12.73
C ARG A 177 12.40 11.54 -13.97
N PRO A 178 12.23 10.63 -14.94
CA PRO A 178 11.40 10.92 -16.10
C PRO A 178 9.93 11.01 -15.67
N LYS A 179 9.11 11.61 -16.52
CA LYS A 179 7.66 11.65 -16.29
C LYS A 179 7.04 10.26 -16.51
N THR A 180 5.99 9.97 -15.74
CA THR A 180 5.09 8.86 -16.02
C THR A 180 4.47 9.04 -17.41
N VAL A 181 4.46 7.98 -18.19
CA VAL A 181 3.79 7.89 -19.51
C VAL A 181 2.73 6.80 -19.42
N LEU A 182 1.51 7.13 -19.80
CA LEU A 182 0.39 6.20 -19.83
C LEU A 182 -0.25 6.23 -21.22
N SER A 183 -0.70 5.09 -21.71
CA SER A 183 -1.53 5.00 -22.89
C SER A 183 -2.85 5.73 -22.70
N ASP A 184 -3.47 6.17 -23.78
CA ASP A 184 -4.75 6.87 -23.70
C ASP A 184 -5.88 5.98 -23.18
N GLY A 185 -5.77 4.66 -23.38
CA GLY A 185 -6.69 3.70 -22.78
C GLY A 185 -6.67 3.76 -21.26
N ILE A 186 -5.48 3.72 -20.65
CA ILE A 186 -5.33 3.83 -19.19
C ILE A 186 -5.76 5.23 -18.70
N LYS A 187 -5.32 6.30 -19.36
CA LYS A 187 -5.68 7.67 -18.93
C LYS A 187 -7.19 7.89 -18.83
N LYS A 188 -7.97 7.33 -19.76
CA LYS A 188 -9.44 7.44 -19.77
C LYS A 188 -10.11 6.76 -18.59
N THR A 189 -9.49 5.74 -17.99
CA THR A 189 -10.03 5.05 -16.82
C THR A 189 -9.68 5.75 -15.49
N LEU A 190 -8.68 6.63 -15.50
CA LEU A 190 -8.23 7.32 -14.29
C LEU A 190 -9.10 8.53 -13.99
N GLN A 191 -9.70 8.54 -12.81
CA GLN A 191 -10.46 9.68 -12.30
C GLN A 191 -9.93 10.10 -10.92
N PRO A 192 -9.80 11.40 -10.66
CA PRO A 192 -9.46 11.87 -9.33
C PRO A 192 -10.59 11.56 -8.36
N LEU A 193 -10.24 11.25 -7.12
CA LEU A 193 -11.24 11.07 -6.07
C LEU A 193 -11.94 12.42 -5.76
N PRO A 194 -13.21 12.39 -5.34
CA PRO A 194 -13.92 13.58 -4.94
C PRO A 194 -13.22 14.28 -3.77
N PRO A 195 -13.43 15.59 -3.57
CA PRO A 195 -12.92 16.29 -2.40
C PRO A 195 -13.31 15.59 -1.09
N LEU A 196 -12.43 15.68 -0.12
CA LEU A 196 -12.67 15.24 1.25
C LEU A 196 -12.16 16.36 2.15
N GLU A 197 -13.09 16.99 2.89
CA GLU A 197 -12.82 18.21 3.63
C GLU A 197 -12.07 17.95 4.93
N HIS A 198 -12.52 16.96 5.71
CA HIS A 198 -11.97 16.70 7.03
C HIS A 198 -12.01 15.21 7.37
N VAL A 199 -10.94 14.69 7.98
CA VAL A 199 -10.88 13.37 8.59
C VAL A 199 -10.39 13.52 10.02
N ALA A 200 -11.26 13.20 10.97
CA ALA A 200 -10.97 13.30 12.40
C ALA A 200 -9.88 12.32 12.86
N GLU A 201 -9.24 12.64 13.99
CA GLU A 201 -8.32 11.72 14.65
C GLU A 201 -9.06 10.46 15.11
N PRO A 202 -8.48 9.27 14.87
CA PRO A 202 -9.04 8.04 15.38
C PRO A 202 -8.89 7.96 16.91
N ASP A 203 -9.90 7.42 17.58
CA ASP A 203 -9.80 7.11 19.01
C ASP A 203 -8.87 5.91 19.23
N ARG A 204 -7.68 6.18 19.75
CA ARG A 204 -6.65 5.16 20.00
C ARG A 204 -7.00 4.23 21.17
N SER A 205 -7.92 4.63 22.06
CA SER A 205 -8.41 3.77 23.15
C SER A 205 -9.34 2.66 22.64
N ASN A 206 -10.02 2.90 21.51
CA ASN A 206 -10.82 1.91 20.81
C ASN A 206 -9.91 1.05 19.90
N ARG A 207 -9.30 0.01 20.45
CA ARG A 207 -8.37 -0.87 19.71
C ARG A 207 -8.95 -1.42 18.41
N LEU A 208 -10.24 -1.75 18.38
CA LEU A 208 -10.88 -2.27 17.16
C LEU A 208 -10.99 -1.20 16.08
N GLY A 209 -11.52 -0.03 16.44
CA GLY A 209 -11.66 1.10 15.50
C GLY A 209 -10.32 1.63 15.03
N TYR A 210 -9.37 1.74 15.95
CA TYR A 210 -8.00 2.17 15.62
C TYR A 210 -7.27 1.12 14.77
N GLY A 211 -7.45 -0.17 15.05
CA GLY A 211 -6.93 -1.25 14.21
C GLY A 211 -7.47 -1.21 12.78
N LYS A 212 -8.76 -0.93 12.61
CA LYS A 212 -9.36 -0.70 11.27
C LYS A 212 -8.69 0.48 10.56
N TYR A 213 -8.48 1.60 11.26
CA TYR A 213 -7.78 2.77 10.71
C TYR A 213 -6.37 2.41 10.23
N LEU A 214 -5.58 1.72 11.06
CA LEU A 214 -4.22 1.30 10.72
C LEU A 214 -4.18 0.32 9.53
N VAL A 215 -5.07 -0.66 9.50
CA VAL A 215 -5.18 -1.64 8.40
C VAL A 215 -5.56 -0.95 7.09
N THR A 216 -6.46 0.04 7.15
CA THR A 216 -6.84 0.85 5.99
C THR A 216 -5.65 1.69 5.51
N ALA A 217 -5.00 2.43 6.41
CA ALA A 217 -3.83 3.26 6.07
C ALA A 217 -2.65 2.44 5.53
N GLY A 218 -2.43 1.24 6.10
CA GLY A 218 -1.42 0.28 5.64
C GLY A 218 -1.81 -0.51 4.39
N HIS A 219 -3.01 -0.26 3.83
CA HIS A 219 -3.60 -0.90 2.63
C HIS A 219 -3.46 -2.43 2.58
N CYS A 220 -3.68 -3.10 3.72
CA CYS A 220 -3.52 -4.54 3.83
C CYS A 220 -4.48 -5.32 2.93
N ASP A 221 -5.72 -4.85 2.79
CA ASP A 221 -6.75 -5.43 1.94
C ASP A 221 -6.39 -5.38 0.45
N GLY A 222 -5.62 -4.39 0.00
CA GLY A 222 -5.18 -4.27 -1.39
C GLY A 222 -4.39 -5.48 -1.89
N CYS A 223 -3.64 -6.13 -1.00
CA CYS A 223 -2.93 -7.38 -1.32
C CYS A 223 -3.67 -8.62 -0.81
N HIS A 224 -4.45 -8.51 0.26
CA HIS A 224 -5.06 -9.66 0.94
C HIS A 224 -6.54 -9.89 0.62
N THR A 225 -7.13 -9.14 -0.33
CA THR A 225 -8.49 -9.36 -0.82
C THR A 225 -8.44 -9.73 -2.29
N PRO A 226 -8.96 -10.89 -2.71
CA PRO A 226 -8.97 -11.28 -4.12
C PRO A 226 -9.93 -10.41 -4.92
N VAL A 227 -9.58 -10.19 -6.19
CA VAL A 227 -10.36 -9.39 -7.13
C VAL A 227 -10.81 -10.23 -8.31
N ASP A 228 -11.90 -9.84 -8.94
CA ASP A 228 -12.38 -10.40 -10.20
C ASP A 228 -11.55 -9.91 -11.42
N ASP A 229 -11.92 -10.36 -12.62
CA ASP A 229 -11.24 -9.98 -13.87
C ASP A 229 -11.36 -8.47 -14.20
N ASN A 230 -12.24 -7.75 -13.52
CA ASN A 230 -12.41 -6.30 -13.62
C ASN A 230 -11.73 -5.56 -12.46
N PHE A 231 -10.93 -6.26 -11.67
CA PHE A 231 -10.25 -5.74 -10.46
C PHE A 231 -11.18 -5.28 -9.33
N ASN A 232 -12.44 -5.73 -9.32
CA ASN A 232 -13.32 -5.49 -8.19
C ASN A 232 -13.05 -6.51 -7.09
N PRO A 233 -13.03 -6.10 -5.81
CA PRO A 233 -12.99 -7.03 -4.69
C PRO A 233 -14.14 -8.05 -4.80
N ILE A 234 -13.82 -9.33 -4.64
CA ILE A 234 -14.83 -10.40 -4.64
C ILE A 234 -15.62 -10.28 -3.33
N PRO A 235 -16.96 -10.04 -3.38
CA PRO A 235 -17.76 -9.85 -2.18
C PRO A 235 -17.68 -11.06 -1.23
N GLY A 236 -17.48 -10.80 0.05
CA GLY A 236 -17.36 -11.81 1.09
C GLY A 236 -16.00 -12.50 1.16
N MET A 237 -15.02 -12.02 0.38
CA MET A 237 -13.67 -12.54 0.37
C MET A 237 -12.66 -11.50 0.94
N GLU A 238 -13.16 -10.50 1.67
CA GLU A 238 -12.32 -9.47 2.28
C GLU A 238 -11.25 -10.10 3.18
N PHE A 239 -9.99 -9.76 2.95
CA PHE A 239 -8.80 -10.31 3.63
C PHE A 239 -8.59 -11.83 3.49
N ALA A 240 -9.32 -12.51 2.61
CA ALA A 240 -9.18 -13.96 2.42
C ALA A 240 -7.92 -14.39 1.66
N GLY A 241 -7.09 -13.46 1.20
CA GLY A 241 -5.89 -13.77 0.42
C GLY A 241 -6.19 -14.30 -0.98
N GLY A 242 -5.21 -14.93 -1.61
CA GLY A 242 -5.38 -15.53 -2.94
C GLY A 242 -4.95 -14.63 -4.09
N VAL A 243 -4.40 -13.46 -3.81
CA VAL A 243 -3.88 -12.52 -4.84
C VAL A 243 -2.46 -12.96 -5.23
N PRO A 244 -2.23 -13.31 -6.51
CA PRO A 244 -0.87 -13.57 -6.99
C PRO A 244 -0.10 -12.26 -7.11
N LEU A 245 1.06 -12.19 -6.49
CA LEU A 245 1.96 -11.04 -6.46
C LEU A 245 3.25 -11.43 -7.17
N THR A 246 3.57 -10.75 -8.25
CA THR A 246 4.74 -11.05 -9.09
C THR A 246 5.67 -9.84 -9.16
N GLY A 247 6.98 -10.07 -9.09
CA GLY A 247 7.98 -9.02 -9.21
C GLY A 247 9.38 -9.47 -8.83
N ALA A 248 10.35 -8.56 -8.94
CA ALA A 248 11.77 -8.79 -8.63
C ALA A 248 12.09 -8.58 -7.13
N TRP A 249 11.27 -9.11 -6.23
CA TRP A 249 11.38 -8.93 -4.78
C TRP A 249 12.19 -10.03 -4.05
N GLY A 250 12.73 -10.98 -4.79
CA GLY A 250 13.54 -12.08 -4.24
C GLY A 250 15.03 -11.75 -4.15
N PRO A 251 15.87 -12.73 -3.74
CA PRO A 251 17.30 -12.54 -3.52
C PRO A 251 18.09 -12.28 -4.81
N ASP A 252 17.60 -12.72 -5.96
CA ASP A 252 18.17 -12.42 -7.27
C ASP A 252 17.32 -11.35 -7.96
N PRO A 253 17.81 -10.10 -8.10
CA PRO A 253 17.04 -9.01 -8.70
C PRO A 253 16.78 -9.18 -10.22
N LYS A 254 17.43 -10.16 -10.87
CA LYS A 254 17.21 -10.51 -12.27
C LYS A 254 16.11 -11.55 -12.45
N LYS A 255 15.65 -12.16 -11.35
CA LYS A 255 14.64 -13.20 -11.37
C LYS A 255 13.30 -12.66 -10.90
N VAL A 256 12.26 -12.94 -11.66
CA VAL A 256 10.89 -12.67 -11.28
C VAL A 256 10.37 -13.79 -10.38
N TYR A 257 9.75 -13.41 -9.28
CA TYR A 257 9.17 -14.32 -8.29
C TYR A 257 7.66 -14.11 -8.24
N THR A 258 6.92 -15.16 -7.98
CA THR A 258 5.49 -15.08 -7.72
C THR A 258 5.17 -15.74 -6.38
N VAL A 259 4.36 -15.08 -5.59
CA VAL A 259 3.80 -15.60 -4.35
C VAL A 259 2.34 -15.20 -4.25
N THR A 260 1.55 -16.00 -3.58
CA THR A 260 0.12 -15.67 -3.36
C THR A 260 -0.05 -15.13 -1.94
N SER A 261 -0.81 -14.04 -1.79
CA SER A 261 -1.12 -13.47 -0.48
C SER A 261 -1.92 -14.46 0.37
N LEU A 262 -1.60 -14.53 1.67
CA LEU A 262 -2.24 -15.45 2.60
C LEU A 262 -3.57 -14.93 3.12
N ASN A 263 -4.44 -15.85 3.55
CA ASN A 263 -5.69 -15.54 4.23
C ASN A 263 -5.43 -14.94 5.62
N LEU A 264 -5.88 -13.72 5.87
CA LEU A 264 -5.75 -13.01 7.15
C LEU A 264 -7.02 -13.08 8.00
N THR A 265 -8.06 -13.80 7.56
CA THR A 265 -9.27 -13.96 8.38
C THR A 265 -9.06 -14.99 9.50
N PRO A 266 -9.89 -14.97 10.58
CA PRO A 266 -9.78 -15.91 11.69
C PRO A 266 -10.35 -17.32 11.38
N ASP A 267 -10.27 -17.74 10.12
CA ASP A 267 -10.61 -19.09 9.66
C ASP A 267 -9.44 -20.06 9.89
N PRO A 268 -9.64 -21.37 10.08
CA PRO A 268 -8.58 -22.37 10.15
C PRO A 268 -7.63 -22.38 8.93
N SER A 269 -8.10 -21.94 7.75
CA SER A 269 -7.25 -21.73 6.56
C SER A 269 -6.49 -20.40 6.56
N GLY A 270 -6.68 -19.55 7.58
CA GLY A 270 -6.05 -18.25 7.74
C GLY A 270 -5.23 -18.17 9.03
N ILE A 271 -5.47 -17.10 9.82
CA ILE A 271 -4.71 -16.79 11.02
C ILE A 271 -5.41 -17.22 12.34
N SER A 272 -6.32 -18.19 12.30
CA SER A 272 -7.05 -18.63 13.51
C SER A 272 -6.14 -19.09 14.64
N TYR A 273 -4.99 -19.67 14.31
CA TYR A 273 -3.99 -20.19 15.25
C TYR A 273 -3.02 -19.14 15.78
N PHE A 274 -3.09 -17.91 15.27
CA PHE A 274 -2.27 -16.81 15.80
C PHE A 274 -2.88 -16.27 17.09
N ASP A 275 -2.04 -16.02 18.06
CA ASP A 275 -2.28 -15.07 19.13
C ASP A 275 -1.59 -13.72 18.80
N GLU A 276 -1.83 -12.71 19.65
CA GLU A 276 -1.26 -11.37 19.43
C GLU A 276 0.28 -11.40 19.47
N LYS A 277 0.87 -12.18 20.35
CA LYS A 277 2.33 -12.31 20.48
C LYS A 277 2.95 -12.90 19.21
N MET A 278 2.32 -13.94 18.69
CA MET A 278 2.77 -14.56 17.44
C MET A 278 2.63 -13.60 16.26
N PHE A 279 1.53 -12.85 16.16
CA PHE A 279 1.33 -11.85 15.11
C PHE A 279 2.43 -10.78 15.17
N ILE A 280 2.68 -10.19 16.33
CA ILE A 280 3.74 -9.20 16.55
C ILE A 280 5.10 -9.80 16.18
N HIS A 281 5.39 -11.02 16.65
CA HIS A 281 6.64 -11.71 16.31
C HIS A 281 6.83 -11.87 14.80
N VAL A 282 5.79 -12.29 14.09
CA VAL A 282 5.83 -12.47 12.62
C VAL A 282 6.15 -11.16 11.92
N ILE A 283 5.49 -10.06 12.31
CA ILE A 283 5.76 -8.74 11.71
C ILE A 283 7.15 -8.23 12.07
N ARG A 284 7.63 -8.45 13.30
CA ARG A 284 8.99 -8.03 13.74
C ARG A 284 10.10 -8.75 13.01
N THR A 285 9.94 -10.04 12.78
CA THR A 285 11.00 -10.92 12.29
C THR A 285 10.88 -11.26 10.81
N GLY A 286 9.71 -11.07 10.22
CA GLY A 286 9.40 -11.53 8.86
C GLY A 286 9.41 -13.05 8.75
N LYS A 287 9.03 -13.78 9.82
CA LYS A 287 9.04 -15.24 9.85
C LYS A 287 7.79 -15.80 10.55
N VAL A 288 7.20 -16.81 9.94
CA VAL A 288 6.21 -17.67 10.57
C VAL A 288 6.93 -18.96 10.95
N ASN A 289 7.29 -19.13 12.22
CA ASN A 289 8.22 -20.18 12.68
C ASN A 289 9.56 -20.10 11.91
N ALA A 290 9.94 -21.17 11.21
CA ALA A 290 11.17 -21.21 10.39
C ALA A 290 10.96 -20.62 8.97
N ARG A 291 9.72 -20.42 8.53
CA ARG A 291 9.38 -19.96 7.18
C ARG A 291 9.46 -18.43 7.09
N PRO A 292 10.31 -17.87 6.21
CA PRO A 292 10.35 -16.44 6.00
C PRO A 292 9.15 -15.94 5.18
N LEU A 293 8.69 -14.72 5.47
CA LEU A 293 7.77 -14.00 4.60
C LEU A 293 8.49 -13.55 3.31
N ALA A 294 7.76 -13.44 2.23
CA ALA A 294 8.26 -12.83 1.00
C ALA A 294 8.52 -11.33 1.19
N ASN A 295 9.55 -10.77 0.53
CA ASN A 295 9.88 -9.36 0.66
C ASN A 295 8.82 -8.43 0.04
N ILE A 296 7.93 -8.97 -0.83
CA ILE A 296 6.77 -8.22 -1.34
C ILE A 296 5.79 -7.85 -0.23
N MET A 297 5.67 -8.69 0.82
CA MET A 297 5.00 -8.28 2.05
C MET A 297 5.89 -7.23 2.74
N PRO A 298 5.43 -6.00 2.96
CA PRO A 298 6.29 -4.90 3.42
C PRO A 298 6.58 -4.94 4.93
N TRP A 299 6.82 -6.14 5.48
CA TRP A 299 7.16 -6.34 6.88
C TRP A 299 8.44 -5.57 7.30
N ALA A 300 9.31 -5.27 6.35
CA ALA A 300 10.50 -4.44 6.56
C ALA A 300 10.15 -3.05 7.12
N PHE A 301 9.00 -2.53 6.74
CA PHE A 301 8.46 -1.26 7.21
C PHE A 301 7.56 -1.48 8.43
N PHE A 302 6.61 -2.39 8.36
CA PHE A 302 5.64 -2.65 9.43
C PHE A 302 6.29 -3.08 10.74
N ARG A 303 7.49 -3.67 10.71
CA ARG A 303 8.27 -3.98 11.91
C ARG A 303 8.63 -2.75 12.76
N ASN A 304 8.50 -1.54 12.22
CA ASN A 304 8.77 -0.30 12.94
C ASN A 304 7.53 0.22 13.72
N LEU A 305 6.37 -0.42 13.55
CA LEU A 305 5.16 -0.07 14.30
C LEU A 305 5.32 -0.47 15.78
N SER A 306 4.63 0.24 16.68
CA SER A 306 4.61 -0.15 18.10
C SER A 306 3.88 -1.47 18.31
N ASP A 307 4.09 -2.12 19.46
CA ASP A 307 3.37 -3.36 19.80
C ASP A 307 1.88 -3.08 20.02
N GLU A 308 1.53 -1.88 20.53
CA GLU A 308 0.15 -1.43 20.70
C GLU A 308 -0.56 -1.30 19.34
N ASP A 309 0.10 -0.72 18.34
CA ASP A 309 -0.46 -0.56 17.00
C ASP A 309 -0.59 -1.92 16.30
N LEU A 310 0.42 -2.79 16.40
CA LEU A 310 0.36 -4.15 15.88
C LEU A 310 -0.73 -4.98 16.58
N GLY A 311 -0.90 -4.81 17.89
CA GLY A 311 -1.98 -5.43 18.65
C GLY A 311 -3.36 -4.93 18.23
N SER A 312 -3.49 -3.64 17.91
CA SER A 312 -4.74 -3.07 17.39
C SER A 312 -5.07 -3.60 15.99
N ILE A 313 -4.07 -3.69 15.10
CA ILE A 313 -4.19 -4.35 13.79
C ILE A 313 -4.68 -5.80 13.99
N PHE A 314 -4.05 -6.55 14.86
CA PHE A 314 -4.43 -7.94 15.13
C PHE A 314 -5.85 -8.05 15.68
N THR A 315 -6.25 -7.17 16.59
CA THR A 315 -7.62 -7.09 17.13
C THR A 315 -8.64 -6.91 16.01
N PHE A 316 -8.37 -6.02 15.06
CA PHE A 316 -9.23 -5.84 13.89
C PHE A 316 -9.27 -7.09 13.01
N LEU A 317 -8.14 -7.68 12.66
CA LEU A 317 -8.09 -8.89 11.81
C LEU A 317 -8.84 -10.07 12.47
N ARG A 318 -8.76 -10.19 13.80
CA ARG A 318 -9.51 -11.21 14.55
C ARG A 318 -11.02 -10.98 14.61
N SER A 319 -11.47 -9.75 14.37
CA SER A 319 -12.90 -9.39 14.31
C SER A 319 -13.54 -9.64 12.95
N LEU A 320 -12.75 -9.95 11.92
CA LEU A 320 -13.25 -10.22 10.59
C LEU A 320 -14.11 -11.50 10.55
N LYS A 321 -15.03 -11.55 9.59
CA LYS A 321 -15.77 -12.78 9.32
C LYS A 321 -14.81 -13.86 8.82
N PRO A 322 -14.83 -15.08 9.42
CA PRO A 322 -14.02 -16.19 8.91
C PRO A 322 -14.38 -16.53 7.45
N VAL A 323 -13.38 -16.66 6.61
CA VAL A 323 -13.55 -17.06 5.20
C VAL A 323 -12.70 -18.30 4.93
N GLN A 324 -13.33 -19.42 4.61
CA GLN A 324 -12.62 -20.64 4.24
C GLN A 324 -11.96 -20.48 2.87
N HIS A 325 -10.69 -20.17 2.85
CA HIS A 325 -9.91 -19.99 1.63
C HIS A 325 -8.46 -20.41 1.88
N ARG A 326 -8.11 -21.63 1.47
CA ARG A 326 -6.76 -22.16 1.66
C ARG A 326 -5.84 -21.63 0.55
N VAL A 327 -4.76 -21.01 0.97
CA VAL A 327 -3.64 -20.60 0.13
C VAL A 327 -2.37 -21.27 0.66
N ASP A 328 -1.71 -22.06 -0.18
CA ASP A 328 -0.47 -22.75 0.18
C ASP A 328 0.58 -22.53 -0.92
N ASN A 329 1.56 -21.70 -0.64
CA ASN A 329 2.62 -21.35 -1.59
C ASN A 329 3.68 -22.46 -1.77
N THR A 330 3.57 -23.59 -1.06
CA THR A 330 4.42 -24.77 -1.28
C THR A 330 3.86 -25.70 -2.34
N GLU A 331 2.59 -25.53 -2.72
CA GLU A 331 1.92 -26.32 -3.75
C GLU A 331 2.18 -25.76 -5.15
N LEU A 332 2.07 -26.61 -6.17
CA LEU A 332 2.08 -26.18 -7.57
C LEU A 332 0.90 -25.25 -7.87
N ALA A 333 1.12 -24.30 -8.78
CA ALA A 333 0.09 -23.36 -9.19
C ALA A 333 -1.13 -24.07 -9.78
N ARG A 334 -2.30 -23.84 -9.20
CA ARG A 334 -3.57 -24.39 -9.66
C ARG A 334 -4.71 -23.40 -9.58
N ALA A 335 -5.72 -23.57 -10.44
CA ALA A 335 -6.92 -22.75 -10.37
C ALA A 335 -7.69 -23.01 -9.08
N CYS A 336 -8.06 -21.95 -8.39
CA CYS A 336 -8.88 -22.01 -7.19
C CYS A 336 -10.37 -21.98 -7.56
N LYS A 337 -11.15 -22.89 -6.98
CA LYS A 337 -12.62 -22.93 -7.19
C LYS A 337 -13.36 -21.82 -6.41
N VAL A 338 -12.72 -21.22 -5.41
CA VAL A 338 -13.32 -20.22 -4.52
C VAL A 338 -13.17 -18.82 -5.10
N CYS A 339 -11.91 -18.37 -5.34
CA CYS A 339 -11.64 -17.02 -5.87
C CYS A 339 -11.47 -16.98 -7.40
N ARG A 340 -11.51 -18.12 -8.09
CA ARG A 340 -11.29 -18.30 -9.54
C ARG A 340 -9.89 -17.90 -10.05
N GLY A 341 -9.05 -17.32 -9.18
CA GLY A 341 -7.65 -17.03 -9.47
C GLY A 341 -6.78 -18.29 -9.45
N LYS A 342 -5.48 -18.11 -9.74
CA LYS A 342 -4.46 -19.17 -9.55
C LYS A 342 -3.64 -18.85 -8.32
N HIS A 343 -3.39 -19.85 -7.46
CA HIS A 343 -2.45 -19.74 -6.36
C HIS A 343 -1.75 -21.07 -6.07
N GLY A 344 -0.70 -21.01 -5.23
CA GLY A 344 0.19 -22.13 -4.93
C GLY A 344 1.53 -21.94 -5.59
N PHE A 345 1.93 -21.58 -6.58
CA PHE A 345 3.16 -21.27 -7.33
C PHE A 345 4.42 -22.10 -6.98
N GLY A 346 4.32 -23.11 -6.12
CA GLY A 346 5.37 -24.12 -5.87
C GLY A 346 6.66 -23.62 -5.25
N GLU A 347 6.73 -22.31 -4.99
CA GLU A 347 7.90 -21.68 -4.38
C GLU A 347 7.64 -21.48 -2.89
N ARG A 348 8.73 -21.47 -2.13
CA ARG A 348 8.63 -21.15 -0.71
C ARG A 348 8.41 -19.65 -0.51
N ASN A 349 7.50 -19.31 0.37
CA ASN A 349 7.32 -17.92 0.80
C ASN A 349 8.58 -17.38 1.44
#